data_68c308e0bc9c75098d55b2000dac13f6
#
_entry.id   68c308e0bc9c75098d55b2000dac13f6
#
_cell.length_a   1.000
_cell.length_b   1.000
_cell.length_c   1.000
_cell.angle_alpha   90.00
_cell.angle_beta   90.00
_cell.angle_gamma   90.00
#
_symmetry.space_group_name_H-M   'P 1'
#
loop_
_entity.id
_entity.type
_entity.pdbx_description
1 polymer ?
#
loop_
_entity_poly.entity_id
_entity_poly.type
_entity_poly.pdbx_seq_one_letter_code
_entity_poly.pdbx_strand_id
1 'polypeptide(L)'
;MRIRPIARNDLDGLQALAQQAGVGFTSLPDNREFLAGKIEAAASAFEERTARDNRLYFFVLEDETDGELAGCCAIEGQVGHEVPFYHYRLGSLAHSSVQLDLHRTIDTLFLSSDHTGDAEVCSLFVRPEYRGEANRHLRNGALLSKARWLFIAEFRDSFPDKVLAEMRGLFDDNNRSPFWESLGRHFFPMDFEEADRLTGLGQKSFIGELMPKFPIYTTFMPDEARACIGQVHRHTRPALEMLKKEGLRWEGYIDIFDGGPTVEAYIDDVRAVRNSQCYRVEIDANAVDESVSRWLAATTTMLGFTAAWVGRAPRDENIVLTPAEARRLNVTTGDTLRLLET
;
A
#
# COMPACT_ATOMS: atom_id res chain seq x y z
N MET A 1 -8.59 -16.30 9.78
CA MET A 1 -8.30 -15.12 8.95
C MET A 1 -7.83 -15.53 7.58
N ARG A 2 -8.44 -15.00 6.54
CA ARG A 2 -8.01 -15.18 5.14
C ARG A 2 -8.07 -13.86 4.37
N ILE A 3 -7.22 -13.73 3.36
CA ILE A 3 -7.28 -12.64 2.36
C ILE A 3 -8.04 -13.17 1.16
N ARG A 4 -8.94 -12.37 0.63
CA ARG A 4 -9.65 -12.61 -0.63
C ARG A 4 -9.90 -11.32 -1.41
N PRO A 5 -10.19 -11.37 -2.71
CA PRO A 5 -10.75 -10.25 -3.43
C PRO A 5 -12.01 -9.70 -2.74
N ILE A 6 -12.18 -8.38 -2.82
CA ILE A 6 -13.41 -7.75 -2.36
C ILE A 6 -14.58 -8.17 -3.27
N ALA A 7 -15.75 -8.33 -2.69
CA ALA A 7 -16.98 -8.69 -3.41
C ALA A 7 -18.06 -7.61 -3.25
N ARG A 8 -19.06 -7.61 -4.12
CA ARG A 8 -20.14 -6.59 -4.14
C ARG A 8 -20.91 -6.50 -2.82
N ASN A 9 -21.05 -7.60 -2.12
CA ASN A 9 -21.71 -7.66 -0.82
C ASN A 9 -20.86 -7.16 0.36
N ASP A 10 -19.61 -6.78 0.12
CA ASP A 10 -18.72 -6.25 1.16
C ASP A 10 -18.85 -4.73 1.38
N LEU A 11 -19.74 -4.05 0.65
CA LEU A 11 -19.83 -2.58 0.68
C LEU A 11 -20.05 -2.01 2.09
N ASP A 12 -20.90 -2.63 2.89
CA ASP A 12 -21.17 -2.17 4.27
C ASP A 12 -19.94 -2.37 5.16
N GLY A 13 -19.26 -3.51 5.02
CA GLY A 13 -17.99 -3.78 5.71
C GLY A 13 -16.88 -2.83 5.29
N LEU A 14 -16.75 -2.55 3.99
CA LEU A 14 -15.76 -1.61 3.48
C LEU A 14 -16.01 -0.18 3.98
N GLN A 15 -17.27 0.26 4.02
CA GLN A 15 -17.64 1.56 4.58
C GLN A 15 -17.30 1.65 6.07
N ALA A 16 -17.53 0.59 6.84
CA ALA A 16 -17.14 0.53 8.25
C ALA A 16 -15.60 0.63 8.43
N LEU A 17 -14.82 0.03 7.52
CA LEU A 17 -13.36 0.19 7.50
C LEU A 17 -12.95 1.63 7.21
N ALA A 18 -13.58 2.27 6.22
CA ALA A 18 -13.29 3.67 5.83
C ALA A 18 -13.56 4.63 7.00
N GLN A 19 -14.67 4.49 7.71
CA GLN A 19 -15.03 5.30 8.89
C GLN A 19 -13.99 5.17 10.02
N GLN A 20 -13.44 3.98 10.21
CA GLN A 20 -12.43 3.75 11.25
C GLN A 20 -11.01 4.19 10.84
N ALA A 21 -10.73 4.26 9.54
CA ALA A 21 -9.42 4.66 9.04
C ALA A 21 -9.15 6.16 9.29
N GLY A 22 -10.18 7.01 9.23
CA GLY A 22 -10.11 8.42 9.57
C GLY A 22 -9.42 9.29 8.51
N VAL A 23 -9.20 10.55 8.86
CA VAL A 23 -8.59 11.58 7.99
C VAL A 23 -7.15 11.23 7.63
N GLY A 24 -6.73 11.56 6.40
CA GLY A 24 -5.39 11.27 5.88
C GLY A 24 -5.23 9.82 5.40
N PHE A 25 -6.34 9.09 5.22
CA PHE A 25 -6.35 7.81 4.52
C PHE A 25 -7.03 7.99 3.16
N THR A 26 -6.40 8.79 2.31
CA THR A 26 -6.90 9.30 1.02
C THR A 26 -7.47 8.21 0.11
N SER A 27 -6.87 7.02 0.13
CA SER A 27 -7.26 5.91 -0.73
C SER A 27 -8.58 5.23 -0.34
N LEU A 28 -9.16 5.55 0.84
CA LEU A 28 -10.40 4.96 1.35
C LEU A 28 -11.29 6.00 2.03
N PRO A 29 -11.81 7.01 1.29
CA PRO A 29 -12.69 8.02 1.84
C PRO A 29 -14.05 7.41 2.27
N ASP A 30 -14.66 7.93 3.37
CA ASP A 30 -16.03 7.54 3.77
C ASP A 30 -17.06 8.14 2.81
N ASN A 31 -17.13 7.58 1.62
CA ASN A 31 -18.12 7.92 0.59
C ASN A 31 -18.63 6.63 -0.04
N ARG A 32 -19.89 6.29 0.24
CA ARG A 32 -20.50 5.03 -0.18
C ARG A 32 -20.51 4.81 -1.70
N GLU A 33 -20.77 5.86 -2.47
CA GLU A 33 -20.80 5.78 -3.94
C GLU A 33 -19.40 5.52 -4.50
N PHE A 34 -18.42 6.24 -3.97
CA PHE A 34 -17.01 6.04 -4.34
C PHE A 34 -16.52 4.62 -3.99
N LEU A 35 -16.86 4.13 -2.78
CA LEU A 35 -16.51 2.77 -2.34
C LEU A 35 -17.16 1.70 -3.21
N ALA A 36 -18.45 1.89 -3.59
CA ALA A 36 -19.12 1.01 -4.54
C ALA A 36 -18.41 1.01 -5.90
N GLY A 37 -18.00 2.16 -6.40
CA GLY A 37 -17.20 2.29 -7.62
C GLY A 37 -15.85 1.54 -7.54
N LYS A 38 -15.15 1.62 -6.41
CA LYS A 38 -13.92 0.86 -6.17
C LYS A 38 -14.16 -0.66 -6.20
N ILE A 39 -15.25 -1.14 -5.62
CA ILE A 39 -15.62 -2.57 -5.64
C ILE A 39 -15.86 -3.04 -7.08
N GLU A 40 -16.60 -2.27 -7.89
CA GLU A 40 -16.85 -2.62 -9.30
C GLU A 40 -15.57 -2.58 -10.14
N ALA A 41 -14.69 -1.59 -9.90
CA ALA A 41 -13.38 -1.53 -10.54
C ALA A 41 -12.53 -2.77 -10.19
N ALA A 42 -12.50 -3.15 -8.92
CA ALA A 42 -11.79 -4.35 -8.47
C ALA A 42 -12.38 -5.63 -9.09
N ALA A 43 -13.70 -5.79 -9.09
CA ALA A 43 -14.36 -6.94 -9.73
C ALA A 43 -13.99 -7.03 -11.21
N SER A 44 -14.00 -5.91 -11.93
CA SER A 44 -13.61 -5.86 -13.34
C SER A 44 -12.14 -6.20 -13.56
N ALA A 45 -11.25 -5.81 -12.64
CA ALA A 45 -9.82 -6.12 -12.72
C ALA A 45 -9.56 -7.63 -12.50
N PHE A 46 -10.17 -8.24 -11.48
CA PHE A 46 -10.04 -9.68 -11.22
C PHE A 46 -10.66 -10.55 -12.32
N GLU A 47 -11.70 -10.07 -12.97
CA GLU A 47 -12.31 -10.72 -14.15
C GLU A 47 -11.57 -10.40 -15.47
N GLU A 48 -10.45 -9.68 -15.43
CA GLU A 48 -9.62 -9.26 -16.56
C GLU A 48 -10.38 -8.48 -17.65
N ARG A 49 -11.48 -7.81 -17.28
CA ARG A 49 -12.30 -6.98 -18.18
C ARG A 49 -11.75 -5.56 -18.35
N THR A 50 -10.84 -5.14 -17.47
CA THR A 50 -10.21 -3.82 -17.49
C THR A 50 -8.82 -3.90 -18.13
N ALA A 51 -8.43 -2.86 -18.87
CA ALA A 51 -7.08 -2.71 -19.40
C ALA A 51 -6.04 -2.70 -18.25
N ARG A 52 -4.81 -3.14 -18.54
CA ARG A 52 -3.76 -3.34 -17.49
C ARG A 52 -3.42 -2.08 -16.74
N ASP A 53 -3.42 -0.94 -17.44
CA ASP A 53 -3.10 0.39 -16.93
C ASP A 53 -4.13 0.95 -15.93
N ASN A 54 -5.35 0.37 -15.88
CA ASN A 54 -6.45 0.86 -15.03
C ASN A 54 -6.95 -0.20 -14.04
N ARG A 55 -6.15 -1.23 -13.74
CA ARG A 55 -6.56 -2.32 -12.85
C ARG A 55 -6.35 -1.95 -11.39
N LEU A 56 -7.41 -2.04 -10.62
CA LEU A 56 -7.40 -1.97 -9.16
C LEU A 56 -7.64 -3.37 -8.59
N TYR A 57 -6.65 -3.94 -7.91
CA TYR A 57 -6.80 -5.19 -7.17
C TYR A 57 -7.03 -4.88 -5.70
N PHE A 58 -8.27 -5.01 -5.25
CA PHE A 58 -8.65 -4.70 -3.88
C PHE A 58 -8.95 -5.98 -3.10
N PHE A 59 -8.29 -6.15 -1.96
CA PHE A 59 -8.39 -7.32 -1.11
C PHE A 59 -8.93 -6.96 0.26
N VAL A 60 -9.63 -7.90 0.87
CA VAL A 60 -10.12 -7.82 2.24
C VAL A 60 -9.54 -8.93 3.10
N LEU A 61 -9.33 -8.61 4.36
CA LEU A 61 -9.03 -9.57 5.42
C LEU A 61 -10.35 -9.94 6.09
N GLU A 62 -10.75 -11.18 5.93
CA GLU A 62 -11.99 -11.71 6.49
C GLU A 62 -11.71 -12.55 7.72
N ASP A 63 -12.49 -12.33 8.78
CA ASP A 63 -12.56 -13.26 9.88
C ASP A 63 -13.51 -14.41 9.49
N GLU A 64 -12.98 -15.64 9.44
CA GLU A 64 -13.75 -16.82 9.04
C GLU A 64 -14.78 -17.25 10.09
N THR A 65 -14.73 -16.66 11.29
CA THR A 65 -15.62 -17.04 12.40
C THR A 65 -17.02 -16.44 12.22
N ASP A 66 -17.09 -15.20 11.74
CA ASP A 66 -18.33 -14.42 11.61
C ASP A 66 -18.49 -13.78 10.23
N GLY A 67 -17.45 -13.81 9.38
CA GLY A 67 -17.44 -13.19 8.06
C GLY A 67 -17.18 -11.69 8.08
N GLU A 68 -16.82 -11.10 9.24
CA GLU A 68 -16.52 -9.67 9.33
C GLU A 68 -15.22 -9.30 8.61
N LEU A 69 -15.18 -8.08 8.09
CA LEU A 69 -13.98 -7.52 7.49
C LEU A 69 -13.09 -6.90 8.57
N ALA A 70 -11.97 -7.57 8.85
CA ALA A 70 -10.96 -7.14 9.81
C ALA A 70 -9.97 -6.11 9.24
N GLY A 71 -9.91 -5.95 7.92
CA GLY A 71 -9.00 -5.02 7.25
C GLY A 71 -9.05 -5.13 5.74
N CYS A 72 -8.23 -4.30 5.08
CA CYS A 72 -8.12 -4.29 3.62
C CYS A 72 -6.70 -3.92 3.16
N CYS A 73 -6.43 -4.15 1.89
CA CYS A 73 -5.28 -3.62 1.15
C CYS A 73 -5.58 -3.62 -0.35
N ALA A 74 -4.81 -2.83 -1.10
CA ALA A 74 -4.98 -2.76 -2.55
C ALA A 74 -3.64 -2.70 -3.29
N ILE A 75 -3.72 -2.94 -4.60
CA ILE A 75 -2.67 -2.69 -5.58
C ILE A 75 -3.33 -1.93 -6.73
N GLU A 76 -2.86 -0.72 -7.01
CA GLU A 76 -3.13 -0.06 -8.28
C GLU A 76 -2.12 -0.55 -9.30
N GLY A 77 -2.60 -1.10 -10.42
CA GLY A 77 -1.75 -1.74 -11.42
C GLY A 77 -0.79 -0.74 -12.05
N GLN A 78 -1.28 0.46 -12.36
CA GLN A 78 -0.47 1.60 -12.79
C GLN A 78 -1.13 2.90 -12.35
N VAL A 79 -0.35 3.83 -11.78
CA VAL A 79 -0.84 5.14 -11.37
C VAL A 79 -0.57 6.21 -12.44
N GLY A 80 -1.33 7.30 -12.41
CA GLY A 80 -1.02 8.51 -13.19
C GLY A 80 -1.54 8.55 -14.63
N HIS A 81 -2.25 7.52 -15.12
CA HIS A 81 -2.77 7.50 -16.50
C HIS A 81 -4.10 8.25 -16.65
N GLU A 82 -5.10 7.93 -15.84
CA GLU A 82 -6.40 8.61 -15.90
C GLU A 82 -6.38 9.92 -15.11
N VAL A 83 -5.76 9.88 -13.93
CA VAL A 83 -5.62 11.03 -13.04
C VAL A 83 -4.15 11.22 -12.73
N PRO A 84 -3.57 12.42 -12.97
CA PRO A 84 -2.16 12.65 -12.71
C PRO A 84 -1.76 12.28 -11.28
N PHE A 85 -0.58 11.68 -11.13
CA PHE A 85 0.00 11.27 -9.87
C PHE A 85 1.23 12.15 -9.58
N TYR A 86 1.08 13.10 -8.66
CA TYR A 86 2.08 14.12 -8.38
C TYR A 86 2.82 13.85 -7.08
N HIS A 87 4.12 14.14 -7.11
CA HIS A 87 5.01 14.14 -5.95
C HIS A 87 5.83 15.41 -5.93
N TYR A 88 6.43 15.73 -4.80
CA TYR A 88 7.64 16.52 -4.80
C TYR A 88 8.86 15.62 -4.81
N ARG A 89 9.79 15.91 -5.71
CA ARG A 89 11.14 15.33 -5.70
C ARG A 89 12.08 16.29 -4.98
N LEU A 90 12.81 15.76 -4.01
CA LEU A 90 13.89 16.50 -3.34
C LEU A 90 15.09 16.59 -4.28
N GLY A 91 15.56 17.80 -4.45
CA GLY A 91 16.82 18.12 -5.11
C GLY A 91 17.71 18.94 -4.19
N SER A 92 18.96 19.12 -4.55
CA SER A 92 19.86 20.01 -3.82
C SER A 92 20.69 20.86 -4.78
N LEU A 93 20.91 22.11 -4.39
CA LEU A 93 21.72 23.07 -5.12
C LEU A 93 22.93 23.49 -4.29
N ALA A 94 24.13 23.30 -4.84
CA ALA A 94 25.36 23.78 -4.23
C ALA A 94 25.59 25.24 -4.59
N HIS A 95 25.76 26.08 -3.58
CA HIS A 95 26.11 27.50 -3.70
C HIS A 95 27.52 27.72 -3.18
N SER A 96 28.35 28.36 -3.97
CA SER A 96 29.74 28.67 -3.62
C SER A 96 30.09 30.09 -4.00
N SER A 97 30.74 30.80 -3.08
CA SER A 97 31.29 32.12 -3.32
C SER A 97 32.71 32.22 -2.77
N VAL A 98 33.69 32.36 -3.63
CA VAL A 98 35.08 32.53 -3.23
C VAL A 98 35.27 33.86 -2.47
N GLN A 99 34.55 34.91 -2.85
CA GLN A 99 34.65 36.23 -2.22
C GLN A 99 34.14 36.24 -0.77
N LEU A 100 33.15 35.40 -0.46
CA LEU A 100 32.53 35.33 0.86
C LEU A 100 33.06 34.13 1.69
N ASP A 101 33.99 33.37 1.11
CA ASP A 101 34.45 32.10 1.66
C ASP A 101 33.29 31.21 2.14
N LEU A 102 32.27 31.11 1.26
CA LEU A 102 31.02 30.43 1.56
C LEU A 102 30.81 29.25 0.61
N HIS A 103 30.55 28.08 1.21
CA HIS A 103 30.04 26.92 0.48
C HIS A 103 28.87 26.32 1.29
N ARG A 104 27.72 26.16 0.63
CA ARG A 104 26.53 25.55 1.25
C ARG A 104 25.66 24.83 0.22
N THR A 105 24.98 23.80 0.66
CA THR A 105 23.94 23.12 -0.11
C THR A 105 22.56 23.53 0.40
N ILE A 106 21.64 23.80 -0.51
CA ILE A 106 20.26 24.16 -0.20
C ILE A 106 19.35 23.13 -0.87
N ASP A 107 18.44 22.55 -0.11
CA ASP A 107 17.47 21.61 -0.61
C ASP A 107 16.31 22.30 -1.32
N THR A 108 15.79 21.66 -2.35
CA THR A 108 14.68 22.13 -3.17
C THR A 108 13.63 21.06 -3.33
N LEU A 109 12.38 21.48 -3.53
CA LEU A 109 11.26 20.63 -3.90
C LEU A 109 10.89 20.94 -5.35
N PHE A 110 10.75 19.90 -6.15
CA PHE A 110 10.34 20.01 -7.55
C PHE A 110 9.12 19.14 -7.80
N LEU A 111 8.02 19.75 -8.30
CA LEU A 111 6.80 19.01 -8.66
C LEU A 111 7.11 18.05 -9.82
N SER A 112 6.81 16.79 -9.64
CA SER A 112 7.13 15.70 -10.56
C SER A 112 5.95 14.75 -10.70
N SER A 113 5.90 14.06 -11.82
CA SER A 113 5.01 12.92 -12.10
C SER A 113 5.82 11.71 -12.57
N ASP A 114 7.05 11.56 -12.06
CA ASP A 114 8.02 10.53 -12.50
C ASP A 114 7.50 9.09 -12.31
N HIS A 115 6.57 8.87 -11.38
CA HIS A 115 5.97 7.57 -11.11
C HIS A 115 4.74 7.23 -11.99
N THR A 116 4.45 8.05 -13.01
CA THR A 116 3.38 7.70 -13.97
C THR A 116 3.67 6.36 -14.63
N GLY A 117 2.75 5.42 -14.49
CA GLY A 117 2.88 4.07 -15.02
C GLY A 117 3.50 3.05 -14.05
N ASP A 118 3.99 3.45 -12.88
CA ASP A 118 4.42 2.54 -11.83
C ASP A 118 3.21 1.93 -11.10
N ALA A 119 3.37 0.75 -10.48
CA ALA A 119 2.34 0.16 -9.62
C ALA A 119 2.39 0.78 -8.22
N GLU A 120 1.23 0.84 -7.53
CA GLU A 120 1.18 1.29 -6.14
C GLU A 120 0.58 0.22 -5.23
N VAL A 121 1.24 -0.07 -4.10
CA VAL A 121 0.66 -0.85 -3.00
C VAL A 121 0.08 0.09 -1.96
N CYS A 122 -1.24 0.18 -1.90
CA CYS A 122 -1.99 1.17 -1.11
C CYS A 122 -3.05 0.54 -0.20
N SER A 123 -3.88 1.37 0.42
CA SER A 123 -5.09 1.01 1.19
C SER A 123 -4.87 -0.02 2.30
N LEU A 124 -3.66 -0.12 2.87
CA LEU A 124 -3.36 -1.08 3.94
C LEU A 124 -3.95 -0.61 5.28
N PHE A 125 -5.03 -1.23 5.70
CA PHE A 125 -5.71 -0.95 6.96
C PHE A 125 -6.09 -2.24 7.69
N VAL A 126 -5.95 -2.26 9.00
CA VAL A 126 -6.46 -3.29 9.91
C VAL A 126 -7.25 -2.59 10.99
N ARG A 127 -8.45 -3.04 11.31
CA ARG A 127 -9.25 -2.49 12.41
C ARG A 127 -8.48 -2.52 13.73
N PRO A 128 -8.66 -1.52 14.61
CA PRO A 128 -7.96 -1.45 15.90
C PRO A 128 -8.12 -2.73 16.75
N GLU A 129 -9.32 -3.31 16.80
CA GLU A 129 -9.65 -4.52 17.55
C GLU A 129 -8.90 -5.77 17.06
N TYR A 130 -8.42 -5.76 15.80
CA TYR A 130 -7.62 -6.85 15.20
C TYR A 130 -6.10 -6.56 15.22
N ARG A 131 -5.66 -5.50 15.92
CA ARG A 131 -4.25 -5.11 16.12
C ARG A 131 -3.80 -5.40 17.56
N GLY A 132 -2.56 -5.04 17.87
CA GLY A 132 -1.99 -5.05 19.23
C GLY A 132 -1.54 -6.42 19.71
N GLU A 133 -1.14 -6.47 20.99
CA GLU A 133 -0.53 -7.65 21.62
C GLU A 133 -1.48 -8.86 21.68
N ALA A 134 -2.77 -8.64 21.94
CA ALA A 134 -3.77 -9.72 21.99
C ALA A 134 -3.87 -10.47 20.65
N ASN A 135 -3.70 -9.78 19.53
CA ASN A 135 -3.80 -10.31 18.18
C ASN A 135 -2.44 -10.49 17.49
N ARG A 136 -1.34 -10.31 18.22
CA ARG A 136 0.03 -10.40 17.66
C ARG A 136 0.30 -11.74 16.99
N HIS A 137 -0.30 -12.82 17.51
CA HIS A 137 -0.19 -14.16 16.94
C HIS A 137 -0.83 -14.29 15.55
N LEU A 138 -1.83 -13.44 15.20
CA LEU A 138 -2.49 -13.44 13.89
C LEU A 138 -1.67 -12.75 12.81
N ARG A 139 -0.82 -11.78 13.19
CA ARG A 139 0.03 -10.99 12.27
C ARG A 139 -0.75 -10.39 11.10
N ASN A 140 -1.96 -9.90 11.34
CA ASN A 140 -2.91 -9.43 10.34
C ASN A 140 -2.34 -8.37 9.38
N GLY A 141 -1.60 -7.38 9.88
CA GLY A 141 -0.93 -6.40 9.04
C GLY A 141 0.14 -7.00 8.12
N ALA A 142 0.88 -8.00 8.61
CA ALA A 142 1.87 -8.70 7.79
C ALA A 142 1.20 -9.60 6.73
N LEU A 143 0.08 -10.23 7.09
CA LEU A 143 -0.72 -11.04 6.15
C LEU A 143 -1.21 -10.17 4.98
N LEU A 144 -1.86 -9.04 5.26
CA LEU A 144 -2.32 -8.07 4.24
C LEU A 144 -1.15 -7.53 3.41
N SER A 145 -0.06 -7.10 4.05
CA SER A 145 1.09 -6.55 3.34
C SER A 145 1.71 -7.56 2.38
N LYS A 146 1.95 -8.79 2.85
CA LYS A 146 2.67 -9.82 2.08
C LYS A 146 1.81 -10.52 1.03
N ALA A 147 0.49 -10.64 1.24
CA ALA A 147 -0.41 -11.22 0.25
C ALA A 147 -0.35 -10.48 -1.09
N ARG A 148 -0.19 -9.15 -1.06
CA ARG A 148 -0.02 -8.32 -2.27
C ARG A 148 1.22 -8.73 -3.07
N TRP A 149 2.32 -9.03 -2.38
CA TRP A 149 3.57 -9.45 -3.05
C TRP A 149 3.45 -10.83 -3.67
N LEU A 150 2.72 -11.77 -3.02
CA LEU A 150 2.45 -13.08 -3.62
C LEU A 150 1.54 -12.97 -4.84
N PHE A 151 0.57 -12.03 -4.81
CA PHE A 151 -0.27 -11.74 -5.97
C PHE A 151 0.56 -11.17 -7.11
N ILE A 152 1.41 -10.17 -6.85
CA ILE A 152 2.31 -9.59 -7.86
C ILE A 152 3.27 -10.66 -8.42
N ALA A 153 3.83 -11.52 -7.57
CA ALA A 153 4.75 -12.58 -8.00
C ALA A 153 4.06 -13.61 -8.92
N GLU A 154 2.81 -13.96 -8.63
CA GLU A 154 2.04 -14.91 -9.44
C GLU A 154 1.63 -14.31 -10.79
N PHE A 155 1.23 -13.05 -10.79
CA PHE A 155 0.72 -12.36 -11.97
C PHE A 155 1.68 -11.28 -12.48
N ARG A 156 3.01 -11.57 -12.41
CA ARG A 156 4.09 -10.60 -12.69
C ARG A 156 3.90 -9.82 -13.99
N ASP A 157 3.48 -10.49 -15.05
CA ASP A 157 3.26 -9.90 -16.39
C ASP A 157 2.12 -8.85 -16.41
N SER A 158 1.30 -8.80 -15.37
CA SER A 158 0.21 -7.82 -15.24
C SER A 158 0.67 -6.50 -14.63
N PHE A 159 1.93 -6.40 -14.17
CA PHE A 159 2.48 -5.25 -13.48
C PHE A 159 3.67 -4.63 -14.22
N PRO A 160 3.94 -3.32 -14.05
CA PRO A 160 5.13 -2.65 -14.58
C PRO A 160 6.41 -3.12 -13.87
N ASP A 161 7.54 -2.48 -14.18
CA ASP A 161 8.82 -2.84 -13.58
C ASP A 161 8.97 -2.34 -12.14
N LYS A 162 8.33 -1.20 -11.81
CA LYS A 162 8.45 -0.56 -10.50
C LYS A 162 7.14 -0.59 -9.72
N VAL A 163 7.30 -0.57 -8.41
CA VAL A 163 6.23 -0.43 -7.44
C VAL A 163 6.59 0.60 -6.39
N LEU A 164 5.61 1.38 -5.97
CA LEU A 164 5.75 2.38 -4.93
C LEU A 164 4.71 2.20 -3.82
N ALA A 165 4.91 2.95 -2.74
CA ALA A 165 3.93 3.16 -1.68
C ALA A 165 4.09 4.56 -1.10
N GLU A 166 3.01 5.33 -1.07
CA GLU A 166 2.96 6.60 -0.33
C GLU A 166 2.72 6.34 1.16
N MET A 167 3.52 6.99 1.99
CA MET A 167 3.44 6.84 3.44
C MET A 167 2.96 8.14 4.05
N ARG A 168 1.89 8.07 4.85
CA ARG A 168 1.33 9.24 5.55
C ARG A 168 2.43 9.99 6.31
N GLY A 169 2.50 11.32 6.11
CA GLY A 169 3.43 12.23 6.77
C GLY A 169 3.05 12.62 8.19
N LEU A 170 3.73 13.62 8.74
CA LEU A 170 3.52 14.07 10.10
C LEU A 170 2.34 15.04 10.23
N PHE A 171 1.65 14.91 11.37
CA PHE A 171 0.58 15.81 11.80
C PHE A 171 0.88 16.31 13.21
N ASP A 172 0.48 17.57 13.49
CA ASP A 172 0.54 18.15 14.83
C ASP A 172 -0.58 17.59 15.75
N ASP A 173 -0.57 18.02 17.02
CA ASP A 173 -1.58 17.59 18.01
C ASP A 173 -3.01 18.06 17.67
N ASN A 174 -3.16 19.02 16.76
CA ASN A 174 -4.44 19.51 16.26
C ASN A 174 -4.84 18.83 14.91
N ASN A 175 -4.14 17.75 14.54
CA ASN A 175 -4.34 17.02 13.30
C ASN A 175 -4.16 17.88 12.02
N ARG A 176 -3.25 18.88 12.07
CA ARG A 176 -2.86 19.70 10.91
C ARG A 176 -1.51 19.23 10.40
N SER A 177 -1.32 19.24 9.08
CA SER A 177 -0.03 18.99 8.46
C SER A 177 0.81 20.27 8.45
N PRO A 178 1.94 20.36 9.18
CA PRO A 178 2.82 21.55 9.12
C PRO A 178 3.36 21.80 7.71
N PHE A 179 3.54 20.73 6.93
CA PHE A 179 3.95 20.81 5.53
C PHE A 179 2.88 21.50 4.69
N TRP A 180 1.61 21.09 4.81
CA TRP A 180 0.48 21.70 4.11
C TRP A 180 0.30 23.17 4.47
N GLU A 181 0.31 23.49 5.76
CA GLU A 181 0.14 24.87 6.24
C GLU A 181 1.21 25.82 5.72
N SER A 182 2.43 25.33 5.51
CA SER A 182 3.57 26.13 5.07
C SER A 182 3.75 26.19 3.55
N LEU A 183 3.15 25.27 2.80
CA LEU A 183 3.32 25.19 1.34
C LEU A 183 1.98 25.12 0.61
N GLY A 184 1.20 24.07 0.81
CA GLY A 184 -0.04 23.83 0.07
C GLY A 184 -1.05 24.96 0.23
N ARG A 185 -1.23 25.47 1.45
CA ARG A 185 -2.17 26.56 1.75
C ARG A 185 -1.88 27.87 1.02
N HIS A 186 -0.66 28.10 0.57
CA HIS A 186 -0.33 29.28 -0.25
C HIS A 186 -0.93 29.22 -1.65
N PHE A 187 -1.19 28.02 -2.16
CA PHE A 187 -1.72 27.79 -3.50
C PHE A 187 -3.21 27.38 -3.47
N PHE A 188 -3.63 26.76 -2.38
CA PHE A 188 -5.00 26.26 -2.19
C PHE A 188 -5.62 26.89 -0.94
N PRO A 189 -6.66 27.75 -1.07
CA PRO A 189 -7.30 28.40 0.06
C PRO A 189 -8.26 27.43 0.79
N MET A 190 -7.78 26.20 1.10
CA MET A 190 -8.53 25.15 1.77
C MET A 190 -7.66 24.45 2.80
N ASP A 191 -8.30 23.76 3.75
CA ASP A 191 -7.62 22.94 4.74
C ASP A 191 -7.13 21.63 4.12
N PHE A 192 -6.13 21.00 4.77
CA PHE A 192 -5.60 19.69 4.36
C PHE A 192 -6.72 18.65 4.19
N GLU A 193 -7.65 18.57 5.13
CA GLU A 193 -8.73 17.60 5.13
C GLU A 193 -9.63 17.73 3.88
N GLU A 194 -9.91 18.96 3.44
CA GLU A 194 -10.68 19.20 2.22
C GLU A 194 -9.88 18.84 0.96
N ALA A 195 -8.58 19.17 0.91
CA ALA A 195 -7.71 18.80 -0.20
C ALA A 195 -7.55 17.28 -0.30
N ASP A 196 -7.34 16.60 0.83
CA ASP A 196 -7.26 15.14 0.93
C ASP A 196 -8.57 14.48 0.47
N ARG A 197 -9.72 15.01 0.90
CA ARG A 197 -11.05 14.54 0.49
C ARG A 197 -11.28 14.67 -1.01
N LEU A 198 -10.97 15.82 -1.60
CA LEU A 198 -11.12 16.05 -3.05
C LEU A 198 -10.22 15.10 -3.84
N THR A 199 -8.99 14.94 -3.40
CA THR A 199 -8.01 14.04 -4.00
C THR A 199 -8.46 12.59 -3.92
N GLY A 200 -8.95 12.16 -2.77
CA GLY A 200 -9.51 10.82 -2.57
C GLY A 200 -10.70 10.52 -3.49
N LEU A 201 -11.48 11.53 -3.85
CA LEU A 201 -12.57 11.42 -4.82
C LEU A 201 -12.12 11.54 -6.29
N GLY A 202 -10.80 11.54 -6.56
CA GLY A 202 -10.25 11.63 -7.92
C GLY A 202 -10.22 13.05 -8.51
N GLN A 203 -10.58 14.07 -7.74
CA GLN A 203 -10.56 15.48 -8.19
C GLN A 203 -9.17 16.07 -7.96
N LYS A 204 -8.20 15.76 -8.82
CA LYS A 204 -6.78 16.15 -8.67
C LYS A 204 -6.30 17.21 -9.69
N SER A 205 -7.12 17.64 -10.64
CA SER A 205 -6.70 18.57 -11.72
C SER A 205 -6.16 19.90 -11.17
N PHE A 206 -6.76 20.39 -10.07
CA PHE A 206 -6.36 21.64 -9.44
C PHE A 206 -4.89 21.66 -9.00
N ILE A 207 -4.31 20.49 -8.70
CA ILE A 207 -2.89 20.37 -8.30
C ILE A 207 -2.00 20.83 -9.44
N GLY A 208 -2.16 20.23 -10.63
CA GLY A 208 -1.36 20.59 -11.79
C GLY A 208 -1.59 22.02 -12.31
N GLU A 209 -2.78 22.58 -12.01
CA GLU A 209 -3.15 23.95 -12.42
C GLU A 209 -2.53 25.02 -11.52
N LEU A 210 -2.49 24.79 -10.21
CA LEU A 210 -2.17 25.81 -9.20
C LEU A 210 -0.79 25.64 -8.55
N MET A 211 -0.24 24.41 -8.51
CA MET A 211 1.06 24.20 -7.90
C MET A 211 2.20 24.82 -8.71
N PRO A 212 3.24 25.32 -8.04
CA PRO A 212 4.38 25.96 -8.71
C PRO A 212 5.15 24.94 -9.56
N LYS A 213 5.45 25.35 -10.79
CA LYS A 213 6.20 24.54 -11.78
C LYS A 213 7.72 24.73 -11.68
N PHE A 214 8.19 25.64 -10.83
CA PHE A 214 9.61 25.90 -10.59
C PHE A 214 10.03 25.32 -9.23
N PRO A 215 11.33 24.98 -9.06
CA PRO A 215 11.84 24.48 -7.79
C PRO A 215 11.55 25.45 -6.63
N ILE A 216 11.11 24.89 -5.52
CA ILE A 216 10.84 25.61 -4.27
C ILE A 216 12.05 25.38 -3.36
N TYR A 217 12.67 26.47 -2.89
CA TYR A 217 13.77 26.40 -1.94
C TYR A 217 13.23 26.12 -0.53
N THR A 218 13.60 24.99 0.06
CA THR A 218 13.11 24.61 1.40
C THR A 218 13.57 25.56 2.50
N THR A 219 14.65 26.33 2.25
CA THR A 219 15.15 27.37 3.16
C THR A 219 14.12 28.46 3.48
N PHE A 220 13.13 28.67 2.60
CA PHE A 220 12.06 29.63 2.83
C PHE A 220 10.89 29.06 3.64
N MET A 221 10.88 27.76 3.87
CA MET A 221 9.86 27.09 4.69
C MET A 221 10.22 27.20 6.18
N PRO A 222 9.23 27.27 7.08
CA PRO A 222 9.45 27.17 8.51
C PRO A 222 10.18 25.86 8.91
N ASP A 223 10.94 25.90 10.01
CA ASP A 223 11.71 24.74 10.49
C ASP A 223 10.82 23.51 10.74
N GLU A 224 9.63 23.72 11.28
CA GLU A 224 8.65 22.67 11.55
C GLU A 224 8.22 21.94 10.27
N ALA A 225 7.97 22.69 9.19
CA ALA A 225 7.59 22.13 7.90
C ALA A 225 8.75 21.38 7.24
N ARG A 226 9.97 21.93 7.33
CA ARG A 226 11.18 21.25 6.83
C ARG A 226 11.42 19.93 7.56
N ALA A 227 11.17 19.90 8.86
CA ALA A 227 11.30 18.70 9.67
C ALA A 227 10.30 17.59 9.31
N CYS A 228 9.19 17.93 8.65
CA CYS A 228 8.21 16.95 8.17
C CYS A 228 8.65 16.22 6.89
N ILE A 229 9.54 16.82 6.10
CA ILE A 229 9.96 16.29 4.78
C ILE A 229 10.54 14.88 4.93
N GLY A 230 9.90 13.91 4.28
CA GLY A 230 10.31 12.50 4.30
C GLY A 230 10.11 11.80 5.65
N GLN A 231 9.36 12.40 6.58
CA GLN A 231 9.04 11.78 7.86
C GLN A 231 7.68 11.08 7.81
N VAL A 232 7.62 9.89 8.43
CA VAL A 232 6.42 9.07 8.47
C VAL A 232 5.64 9.22 9.77
N HIS A 233 4.32 9.26 9.69
CA HIS A 233 3.44 9.27 10.86
C HIS A 233 3.68 8.04 11.75
N ARG A 234 3.62 8.23 13.09
CA ARG A 234 3.90 7.17 14.07
C ARG A 234 3.12 5.87 13.87
N HIS A 235 1.85 5.97 13.47
CA HIS A 235 0.99 4.81 13.26
C HIS A 235 1.25 4.11 11.92
N THR A 236 1.89 4.79 10.97
CA THR A 236 2.26 4.23 9.66
C THR A 236 3.68 3.64 9.66
N ARG A 237 4.50 3.99 10.68
CA ARG A 237 5.88 3.47 10.80
C ARG A 237 5.98 1.94 10.72
N PRO A 238 5.09 1.13 11.35
CA PRO A 238 5.15 -0.33 11.20
C PRO A 238 4.97 -0.80 9.75
N ALA A 239 4.10 -0.14 8.97
CA ALA A 239 3.91 -0.45 7.55
C ALA A 239 5.18 -0.11 6.75
N LEU A 240 5.79 1.05 6.98
CA LEU A 240 7.06 1.43 6.36
C LEU A 240 8.17 0.40 6.63
N GLU A 241 8.31 -0.05 7.89
CA GLU A 241 9.32 -1.05 8.25
C GLU A 241 9.06 -2.42 7.58
N MET A 242 7.81 -2.79 7.32
CA MET A 242 7.49 -3.97 6.51
C MET A 242 7.93 -3.80 5.07
N LEU A 243 7.66 -2.64 4.45
CA LEU A 243 8.07 -2.33 3.08
C LEU A 243 9.60 -2.29 2.92
N LYS A 244 10.30 -1.67 3.87
CA LYS A 244 11.79 -1.67 3.89
C LYS A 244 12.38 -3.08 3.96
N LYS A 245 11.77 -3.98 4.72
CA LYS A 245 12.19 -5.40 4.79
C LYS A 245 11.97 -6.14 3.47
N GLU A 246 11.03 -5.71 2.66
CA GLU A 246 10.82 -6.21 1.31
C GLU A 246 11.77 -5.57 0.27
N GLY A 247 12.51 -4.52 0.63
CA GLY A 247 13.51 -3.88 -0.22
C GLY A 247 13.12 -2.50 -0.74
N LEU A 248 11.91 -1.99 -0.43
CA LEU A 248 11.53 -0.64 -0.84
C LEU A 248 12.37 0.40 -0.11
N ARG A 249 12.72 1.47 -0.82
CA ARG A 249 13.58 2.55 -0.32
C ARG A 249 12.98 3.90 -0.62
N TRP A 250 13.36 4.89 0.17
CA TRP A 250 13.05 6.28 -0.12
C TRP A 250 14.14 6.89 -0.97
N GLU A 251 13.78 7.29 -2.18
CA GLU A 251 14.68 7.87 -3.18
C GLU A 251 14.47 9.39 -3.35
N GLY A 252 13.90 10.04 -2.32
CA GLY A 252 13.73 11.49 -2.28
C GLY A 252 12.40 12.00 -2.84
N TYR A 253 11.41 11.13 -3.02
CA TYR A 253 10.04 11.53 -3.36
C TYR A 253 9.19 11.64 -2.11
N ILE A 254 8.34 12.67 -2.07
CA ILE A 254 7.41 12.90 -0.97
C ILE A 254 6.03 13.25 -1.48
N ASP A 255 5.02 12.92 -0.69
CA ASP A 255 3.64 13.33 -0.92
C ASP A 255 3.53 14.86 -0.94
N ILE A 256 2.68 15.38 -1.85
CA ILE A 256 2.53 16.82 -2.08
C ILE A 256 1.69 17.53 -0.99
N PHE A 257 0.96 16.78 -0.16
CA PHE A 257 0.06 17.32 0.85
C PHE A 257 0.68 17.32 2.25
N ASP A 258 1.31 16.21 2.66
CA ASP A 258 1.81 16.05 4.02
C ASP A 258 3.33 15.87 4.12
N GLY A 259 4.02 15.81 2.98
CA GLY A 259 5.47 15.64 2.94
C GLY A 259 5.97 14.26 3.35
N GLY A 260 5.06 13.29 3.49
CA GLY A 260 5.40 11.90 3.81
C GLY A 260 6.24 11.25 2.71
N PRO A 261 7.10 10.26 3.05
CA PRO A 261 7.98 9.65 2.06
C PRO A 261 7.21 8.70 1.13
N THR A 262 7.49 8.78 -0.17
CA THR A 262 7.15 7.75 -1.15
C THR A 262 8.33 6.78 -1.23
N VAL A 263 8.10 5.50 -0.95
CA VAL A 263 9.12 4.45 -1.04
C VAL A 263 8.87 3.60 -2.28
N GLU A 264 9.94 3.16 -2.94
CA GLU A 264 9.87 2.46 -4.22
C GLU A 264 10.87 1.31 -4.32
N ALA A 265 10.61 0.39 -5.23
CA ALA A 265 11.54 -0.67 -5.64
C ALA A 265 11.24 -1.14 -7.07
N TYR A 266 12.21 -1.78 -7.72
CA TYR A 266 11.90 -2.67 -8.82
C TYR A 266 11.18 -3.91 -8.29
N ILE A 267 10.08 -4.32 -8.93
CA ILE A 267 9.25 -5.45 -8.48
C ILE A 267 10.09 -6.72 -8.37
N ASP A 268 10.98 -6.95 -9.32
CA ASP A 268 11.83 -8.14 -9.34
C ASP A 268 12.90 -8.15 -8.23
N ASP A 269 13.15 -7.00 -7.58
CA ASP A 269 14.05 -6.89 -6.42
C ASP A 269 13.31 -7.06 -5.08
N VAL A 270 11.98 -7.04 -5.07
CA VAL A 270 11.18 -7.23 -3.86
C VAL A 270 11.43 -8.64 -3.31
N ARG A 271 11.83 -8.72 -2.04
CA ARG A 271 12.22 -9.98 -1.38
C ARG A 271 11.14 -11.07 -1.48
N ALA A 272 9.88 -10.71 -1.23
CA ALA A 272 8.77 -11.66 -1.27
C ALA A 272 8.50 -12.15 -2.69
N VAL A 273 8.68 -11.30 -3.71
CA VAL A 273 8.54 -11.70 -5.12
C VAL A 273 9.62 -12.71 -5.49
N ARG A 274 10.88 -12.39 -5.19
CA ARG A 274 12.02 -13.25 -5.53
C ARG A 274 12.06 -14.58 -4.80
N ASN A 275 11.61 -14.60 -3.53
CA ASN A 275 11.80 -15.77 -2.65
C ASN A 275 10.55 -16.65 -2.57
N SER A 276 9.41 -16.22 -3.12
CA SER A 276 8.22 -17.08 -3.16
C SER A 276 8.32 -18.12 -4.25
N GLN A 277 7.84 -19.32 -3.96
CA GLN A 277 7.87 -20.48 -4.87
C GLN A 277 6.53 -21.19 -4.89
N CYS A 278 6.27 -21.94 -5.96
CA CYS A 278 5.05 -22.73 -6.14
C CYS A 278 5.27 -24.18 -5.69
N TYR A 279 4.29 -24.74 -4.99
CA TYR A 279 4.27 -26.10 -4.47
C TYR A 279 2.92 -26.77 -4.73
N ARG A 280 2.94 -28.09 -4.90
CA ARG A 280 1.71 -28.89 -5.04
C ARG A 280 1.08 -29.16 -3.69
N VAL A 281 -0.24 -29.10 -3.64
CA VAL A 281 -1.02 -29.36 -2.43
C VAL A 281 -1.23 -30.86 -2.24
N GLU A 282 -0.91 -31.31 -1.04
CA GLU A 282 -1.36 -32.57 -0.47
C GLU A 282 -2.20 -32.27 0.76
N ILE A 283 -3.25 -33.05 1.01
CA ILE A 283 -4.10 -32.90 2.20
C ILE A 283 -3.99 -34.17 3.06
N ASP A 284 -3.58 -33.99 4.32
CA ASP A 284 -3.50 -35.07 5.31
C ASP A 284 -4.30 -34.70 6.56
N ALA A 285 -5.29 -35.57 6.90
CA ALA A 285 -6.11 -35.38 8.08
C ALA A 285 -5.32 -35.56 9.40
N ASN A 286 -4.19 -36.27 9.37
CA ASN A 286 -3.30 -36.46 10.53
C ASN A 286 -2.22 -35.41 10.63
N ALA A 287 -2.20 -34.47 9.70
CA ALA A 287 -1.26 -33.38 9.68
C ALA A 287 -1.41 -32.52 10.94
N VAL A 288 -0.33 -32.32 11.71
CA VAL A 288 -0.31 -31.47 12.92
C VAL A 288 0.27 -30.11 12.59
N ASP A 289 -0.32 -29.04 13.09
CA ASP A 289 0.22 -27.69 12.94
C ASP A 289 1.57 -27.61 13.69
N GLU A 290 2.65 -27.45 12.92
CA GLU A 290 3.99 -27.23 13.45
C GLU A 290 4.17 -25.74 13.79
N SER A 291 3.57 -25.27 14.84
CA SER A 291 3.43 -23.86 15.26
C SER A 291 4.70 -22.98 15.23
N VAL A 292 5.85 -23.50 14.80
CA VAL A 292 7.17 -22.85 14.83
C VAL A 292 7.51 -22.12 13.52
N SER A 293 7.12 -22.63 12.36
CA SER A 293 7.38 -22.00 11.06
C SER A 293 6.10 -21.50 10.42
N ARG A 294 6.06 -20.19 10.16
CA ARG A 294 4.90 -19.58 9.49
C ARG A 294 5.21 -19.34 8.04
N TRP A 295 4.48 -20.01 7.21
CA TRP A 295 4.49 -19.81 5.78
C TRP A 295 3.21 -19.08 5.37
N LEU A 296 3.36 -18.11 4.49
CA LEU A 296 2.24 -17.50 3.81
C LEU A 296 1.99 -18.28 2.53
N ALA A 297 0.77 -18.79 2.39
CA ALA A 297 0.32 -19.48 1.19
C ALA A 297 -0.71 -18.65 0.45
N ALA A 298 -0.65 -18.64 -0.87
CA ALA A 298 -1.62 -18.00 -1.76
C ALA A 298 -1.95 -18.91 -2.94
N THR A 299 -3.22 -18.88 -3.38
CA THR A 299 -3.65 -19.56 -4.60
C THR A 299 -3.08 -18.89 -5.84
N THR A 300 -3.00 -19.64 -6.94
CA THR A 300 -2.42 -19.20 -8.22
C THR A 300 -3.47 -18.78 -9.25
N THR A 301 -4.72 -18.58 -8.83
CA THR A 301 -5.83 -18.17 -9.70
C THR A 301 -6.26 -16.75 -9.40
N MET A 302 -6.40 -15.90 -10.41
CA MET A 302 -6.70 -14.47 -10.23
C MET A 302 -8.07 -14.25 -9.60
N LEU A 303 -9.13 -14.77 -10.18
CA LEU A 303 -10.51 -14.60 -9.69
C LEU A 303 -10.75 -15.27 -8.34
N GLY A 304 -10.05 -16.36 -8.08
CA GLY A 304 -10.14 -17.15 -6.83
C GLY A 304 -8.97 -16.89 -5.89
N PHE A 305 -8.25 -15.80 -6.01
CA PHE A 305 -7.09 -15.52 -5.17
C PHE A 305 -7.47 -15.54 -3.70
N THR A 306 -6.76 -16.36 -2.94
CA THR A 306 -6.93 -16.46 -1.49
C THR A 306 -5.57 -16.64 -0.86
N ALA A 307 -5.30 -15.92 0.24
CA ALA A 307 -4.04 -16.07 0.98
C ALA A 307 -4.29 -16.22 2.48
N ALA A 308 -3.52 -17.08 3.10
CA ALA A 308 -3.60 -17.36 4.54
C ALA A 308 -2.27 -17.89 5.09
N TRP A 309 -2.11 -17.81 6.40
CA TRP A 309 -1.02 -18.49 7.09
C TRP A 309 -1.25 -20.00 7.11
N VAL A 310 -0.18 -20.76 6.85
CA VAL A 310 -0.13 -22.21 7.00
C VAL A 310 0.97 -22.60 7.99
N GLY A 311 0.74 -23.66 8.74
CA GLY A 311 1.55 -24.03 9.89
C GLY A 311 2.78 -24.88 9.55
N ARG A 312 3.13 -25.07 8.27
CA ARG A 312 4.21 -25.97 7.86
C ARG A 312 5.07 -25.43 6.75
N ALA A 313 6.34 -25.90 6.76
CA ALA A 313 7.24 -25.74 5.64
C ALA A 313 6.88 -26.73 4.51
N PRO A 314 7.03 -26.32 3.24
CA PRO A 314 6.98 -27.28 2.13
C PRO A 314 8.14 -28.26 2.21
N ARG A 315 7.93 -29.45 1.64
CA ARG A 315 8.93 -30.52 1.53
C ARG A 315 9.05 -30.92 0.06
N ASP A 316 10.25 -30.86 -0.47
CA ASP A 316 10.49 -31.07 -1.90
C ASP A 316 9.61 -30.16 -2.77
N GLU A 317 8.72 -30.71 -3.58
CA GLU A 317 7.79 -29.99 -4.43
C GLU A 317 6.38 -29.84 -3.84
N ASN A 318 6.15 -30.33 -2.60
CA ASN A 318 4.81 -30.43 -2.02
C ASN A 318 4.66 -29.60 -0.74
N ILE A 319 3.44 -29.13 -0.51
CA ILE A 319 2.96 -28.62 0.78
C ILE A 319 1.85 -29.49 1.31
N VAL A 320 2.01 -30.00 2.53
CA VAL A 320 0.97 -30.78 3.20
C VAL A 320 0.12 -29.87 4.04
N LEU A 321 -1.16 -29.78 3.75
CA LEU A 321 -2.16 -28.98 4.45
C LEU A 321 -3.05 -29.87 5.34
N THR A 322 -3.51 -29.29 6.44
CA THR A 322 -4.66 -29.85 7.17
C THR A 322 -5.94 -29.63 6.36
N PRO A 323 -7.01 -30.42 6.59
CA PRO A 323 -8.32 -30.16 5.96
C PRO A 323 -8.88 -28.73 6.25
N ALA A 324 -8.53 -28.14 7.40
CA ALA A 324 -8.94 -26.80 7.77
C ALA A 324 -8.23 -25.72 6.92
N GLU A 325 -6.90 -25.86 6.74
CA GLU A 325 -6.12 -24.97 5.89
C GLU A 325 -6.53 -25.06 4.42
N ALA A 326 -6.76 -26.30 3.93
CA ALA A 326 -7.24 -26.51 2.56
C ALA A 326 -8.61 -25.85 2.30
N ARG A 327 -9.56 -25.98 3.26
CA ARG A 327 -10.85 -25.28 3.18
C ARG A 327 -10.68 -23.76 3.22
N ARG A 328 -9.80 -23.23 4.10
CA ARG A 328 -9.50 -21.78 4.20
C ARG A 328 -8.98 -21.23 2.90
N LEU A 329 -8.07 -21.93 2.23
CA LEU A 329 -7.49 -21.57 0.95
C LEU A 329 -8.37 -21.95 -0.25
N ASN A 330 -9.45 -22.69 -0.02
CA ASN A 330 -10.33 -23.24 -1.06
C ASN A 330 -9.57 -24.05 -2.12
N VAL A 331 -8.74 -25.00 -1.66
CA VAL A 331 -7.91 -25.86 -2.52
C VAL A 331 -8.13 -27.34 -2.24
N THR A 332 -7.78 -28.16 -3.23
CA THR A 332 -7.82 -29.63 -3.19
C THR A 332 -6.44 -30.21 -3.46
N THR A 333 -6.29 -31.53 -3.21
CA THR A 333 -5.04 -32.22 -3.53
C THR A 333 -4.74 -32.13 -5.03
N GLY A 334 -3.51 -31.76 -5.35
CA GLY A 334 -3.03 -31.57 -6.72
C GLY A 334 -3.06 -30.12 -7.20
N ASP A 335 -3.76 -29.22 -6.50
CA ASP A 335 -3.71 -27.79 -6.78
C ASP A 335 -2.30 -27.22 -6.49
N THR A 336 -2.05 -26.01 -6.96
CA THR A 336 -0.78 -25.31 -6.75
C THR A 336 -0.99 -24.11 -5.83
N LEU A 337 -0.08 -23.93 -4.89
CA LEU A 337 0.00 -22.74 -4.04
C LEU A 337 1.37 -22.08 -4.19
N ARG A 338 1.38 -20.75 -4.19
CA ARG A 338 2.61 -19.95 -4.03
C ARG A 338 2.86 -19.72 -2.54
N LEU A 339 4.05 -20.05 -2.07
CA LEU A 339 4.43 -19.96 -0.65
C LEU A 339 5.60 -18.99 -0.47
N LEU A 340 5.61 -18.33 0.69
CA LEU A 340 6.66 -17.45 1.16
C LEU A 340 6.98 -17.76 2.62
N GLU A 341 8.27 -18.00 2.91
CA GLU A 341 8.78 -18.05 4.28
C GLU A 341 8.82 -16.64 4.90
N THR A 342 8.36 -16.50 6.20
CA THR A 342 8.20 -15.17 6.80
C THR A 342 8.85 -15.01 8.17
#